data_e01d20391344dff5ca0754fb0ae70bee
#
_entry.id   e01d20391344dff5ca0754fb0ae70bee
#
_cell.length_a   1.000
_cell.length_b   1.000
_cell.length_c   1.000
_cell.angle_alpha   90.00
_cell.angle_beta   90.00
_cell.angle_gamma   90.00
#
_symmetry.space_group_name_H-M   'P 1'
#
loop_
_entity.id
_entity.type
_entity.pdbx_description
1 polymer ?
#
loop_
_entity_poly.entity_id
_entity_poly.type
_entity_poly.pdbx_seq_one_letter_code
_entity_poly.pdbx_strand_id
1 'polypeptide(L)'
;MALQQSNKAYIIAARRTALGRIGGLHGTRRIEALAAPVISAALSDADVTASEVDEIIVGNATAGGNPARLIALASGLPETANATTIGQQDASGLVAIIQASRLIAQGDADVVVAKGAESLSTAPWRIASPKNVHQMPRFIHPDPFSTAGLNLPFPLECTEKLAQDLNISRARQDAFAASSLQKAVDARKAKRFDEEIVAMKARREEARDQSTASAELAEFQEEEPYLEENGTLTPANTCTWHDGAAFVVLVSEQKWQDLGQTAALSLIASASVGVPPGDESSAPIASVKKLYRRLNGFDRSTITVLETSETSAAQAIALAEALGFDETAINPEGGALARGHPFGAAGAVLVVRLFSQLIRTNSKTKPAHAVATQGALGGLGVAALFSSETQT
;
A
#
# COMPACT_ATOMS: atom_id res chain seq x y z
N MET A 1 2.36 -11.17 38.12
CA MET A 1 1.68 -10.77 36.87
C MET A 1 2.12 -11.78 35.83
N ALA A 2 1.25 -12.68 35.40
CA ALA A 2 1.52 -13.54 34.27
C ALA A 2 1.64 -12.63 33.03
N LEU A 3 2.74 -12.76 32.27
CA LEU A 3 2.84 -12.17 30.96
C LEU A 3 1.67 -12.73 30.13
N GLN A 4 0.71 -11.87 29.80
CA GLN A 4 -0.40 -12.23 28.89
C GLN A 4 0.25 -12.83 27.62
N GLN A 5 -0.19 -14.03 27.24
CA GLN A 5 0.13 -14.56 25.93
C GLN A 5 -0.23 -13.47 24.91
N SER A 6 0.73 -13.08 24.09
CA SER A 6 0.50 -12.11 23.02
C SER A 6 -0.61 -12.66 22.12
N ASN A 7 -1.79 -12.06 22.19
CA ASN A 7 -2.91 -12.40 21.30
C ASN A 7 -2.47 -12.09 19.85
N LYS A 8 -2.70 -13.02 18.94
CA LYS A 8 -2.48 -12.75 17.51
C LYS A 8 -3.65 -11.94 16.97
N ALA A 9 -3.36 -11.09 16.00
CA ALA A 9 -4.37 -10.41 15.19
C ALA A 9 -4.54 -11.12 13.85
N TYR A 10 -5.77 -11.33 13.45
CA TYR A 10 -6.12 -12.03 12.22
C TYR A 10 -6.87 -11.11 11.27
N ILE A 11 -6.37 -10.96 10.05
CA ILE A 11 -7.05 -10.27 8.95
C ILE A 11 -8.00 -11.29 8.32
N ILE A 12 -9.28 -11.07 8.44
CA ILE A 12 -10.33 -11.99 8.00
C ILE A 12 -11.08 -11.51 6.76
N ALA A 13 -10.97 -10.24 6.42
CA ALA A 13 -11.52 -9.67 5.19
C ALA A 13 -10.63 -8.56 4.65
N ALA A 14 -10.63 -8.39 3.35
CA ALA A 14 -9.83 -7.38 2.65
C ALA A 14 -10.52 -6.95 1.35
N ARG A 15 -10.78 -5.65 1.20
CA ARG A 15 -11.45 -5.05 0.03
C ARG A 15 -10.77 -3.76 -0.39
N ARG A 16 -10.94 -3.35 -1.64
CA ARG A 16 -10.47 -2.05 -2.16
C ARG A 16 -11.40 -1.48 -3.23
N THR A 17 -11.22 -0.21 -3.52
CA THR A 17 -11.75 0.37 -4.76
C THR A 17 -10.93 -0.10 -5.96
N ALA A 18 -11.46 0.04 -7.17
CA ALA A 18 -10.61 0.23 -8.33
C ALA A 18 -9.70 1.46 -8.10
N LEU A 19 -8.50 1.46 -8.68
CA LEU A 19 -7.59 2.60 -8.64
C LEU A 19 -7.86 3.52 -9.83
N GLY A 20 -8.11 4.81 -9.56
CA GLY A 20 -8.44 5.82 -10.57
C GLY A 20 -7.33 6.84 -10.73
N ARG A 21 -6.96 7.19 -11.95
CA ARG A 21 -6.02 8.30 -12.23
C ARG A 21 -6.54 9.60 -11.62
N ILE A 22 -5.65 10.50 -11.23
CA ILE A 22 -6.02 11.85 -10.79
C ILE A 22 -6.90 12.51 -11.84
N GLY A 23 -8.05 13.06 -11.42
CA GLY A 23 -9.06 13.62 -12.31
C GLY A 23 -9.88 12.59 -13.10
N GLY A 24 -9.58 11.30 -12.96
CA GLY A 24 -10.23 10.21 -13.69
C GLY A 24 -11.40 9.58 -12.94
N LEU A 25 -11.38 8.25 -12.79
CA LEU A 25 -12.48 7.42 -12.26
C LEU A 25 -13.11 7.96 -10.97
N HIS A 26 -12.27 8.49 -10.08
CA HIS A 26 -12.68 9.01 -8.77
C HIS A 26 -12.52 10.53 -8.63
N GLY A 27 -12.31 11.26 -9.72
CA GLY A 27 -11.90 12.66 -9.74
C GLY A 27 -12.74 13.65 -8.94
N THR A 28 -13.99 13.32 -8.60
CA THR A 28 -14.88 14.16 -7.78
C THR A 28 -15.25 13.52 -6.44
N ARG A 29 -14.72 12.32 -6.13
CA ARG A 29 -15.07 11.61 -4.89
C ARG A 29 -14.14 12.01 -3.76
N ARG A 30 -14.69 12.55 -2.71
CA ARG A 30 -13.97 12.81 -1.46
C ARG A 30 -13.57 11.49 -0.79
N ILE A 31 -12.60 11.56 0.08
CA ILE A 31 -12.00 10.40 0.73
C ILE A 31 -13.02 9.53 1.48
N GLU A 32 -14.00 10.12 2.16
CA GLU A 32 -15.06 9.41 2.86
C GLU A 32 -16.00 8.68 1.90
N ALA A 33 -16.26 9.27 0.73
CA ALA A 33 -17.09 8.66 -0.30
C ALA A 33 -16.39 7.50 -1.03
N LEU A 34 -15.05 7.51 -1.07
CA LEU A 34 -14.26 6.37 -1.53
C LEU A 34 -14.27 5.23 -0.50
N ALA A 35 -14.18 5.60 0.76
CA ALA A 35 -13.93 4.68 1.86
C ALA A 35 -15.19 3.90 2.29
N ALA A 36 -16.32 4.56 2.47
CA ALA A 36 -17.49 3.99 3.11
C ALA A 36 -18.02 2.70 2.41
N PRO A 37 -18.16 2.62 1.08
CA PRO A 37 -18.60 1.39 0.43
C PRO A 37 -17.62 0.22 0.61
N VAL A 38 -16.31 0.51 0.70
CA VAL A 38 -15.30 -0.52 0.87
C VAL A 38 -15.33 -1.08 2.29
N ILE A 39 -15.53 -0.22 3.30
CA ILE A 39 -15.73 -0.66 4.69
C ILE A 39 -16.95 -1.57 4.80
N SER A 40 -18.10 -1.12 4.26
CA SER A 40 -19.32 -1.91 4.29
C SER A 40 -19.14 -3.29 3.66
N ALA A 41 -18.47 -3.37 2.50
CA ALA A 41 -18.18 -4.64 1.84
C ALA A 41 -17.22 -5.52 2.67
N ALA A 42 -16.17 -4.93 3.26
CA ALA A 42 -15.22 -5.67 4.08
C ALA A 42 -15.85 -6.22 5.37
N LEU A 43 -16.68 -5.44 6.04
CA LEU A 43 -17.43 -5.89 7.21
C LEU A 43 -18.44 -7.00 6.88
N SER A 44 -19.12 -6.89 5.74
CA SER A 44 -20.01 -7.93 5.24
C SER A 44 -19.26 -9.24 4.95
N ASP A 45 -18.07 -9.18 4.33
CA ASP A 45 -17.24 -10.36 4.09
C ASP A 45 -16.73 -11.00 5.40
N ALA A 46 -16.50 -10.16 6.40
CA ALA A 46 -16.04 -10.58 7.72
C ALA A 46 -17.16 -11.19 8.60
N ASP A 47 -18.42 -11.05 8.21
CA ASP A 47 -19.59 -11.33 9.06
C ASP A 47 -19.53 -10.55 10.40
N VAL A 48 -19.11 -9.28 10.31
CA VAL A 48 -18.98 -8.36 11.44
C VAL A 48 -19.91 -7.17 11.21
N THR A 49 -20.70 -6.83 12.23
CA THR A 49 -21.56 -5.65 12.18
C THR A 49 -20.77 -4.37 12.47
N ALA A 50 -21.23 -3.25 11.94
CA ALA A 50 -20.59 -1.96 12.20
C ALA A 50 -20.50 -1.64 13.72
N SER A 51 -21.48 -2.07 14.51
CA SER A 51 -21.55 -1.84 15.96
C SER A 51 -20.48 -2.60 16.77
N GLU A 52 -19.83 -3.59 16.19
CA GLU A 52 -18.77 -4.38 16.83
C GLU A 52 -17.38 -3.80 16.59
N VAL A 53 -17.25 -2.74 15.79
CA VAL A 53 -15.97 -2.12 15.50
C VAL A 53 -15.53 -1.22 16.64
N ASP A 54 -14.43 -1.56 17.30
CA ASP A 54 -13.83 -0.79 18.40
C ASP A 54 -13.07 0.42 17.91
N GLU A 55 -12.27 0.24 16.84
CA GLU A 55 -11.41 1.30 16.31
C GLU A 55 -11.26 1.23 14.79
N ILE A 56 -11.07 2.40 14.20
CA ILE A 56 -10.65 2.54 12.81
C ILE A 56 -9.30 3.28 12.72
N ILE A 57 -8.32 2.68 12.04
CA ILE A 57 -7.00 3.28 11.81
C ILE A 57 -6.80 3.51 10.32
N VAL A 58 -6.58 4.76 9.93
CA VAL A 58 -6.52 5.20 8.53
C VAL A 58 -5.16 5.76 8.16
N GLY A 59 -4.49 5.13 7.21
CA GLY A 59 -3.36 5.76 6.52
C GLY A 59 -3.83 6.78 5.49
N ASN A 60 -3.35 8.00 5.62
CA ASN A 60 -3.62 9.08 4.66
C ASN A 60 -2.47 10.10 4.68
N ALA A 61 -2.12 10.65 3.52
CA ALA A 61 -1.02 11.59 3.39
C ALA A 61 -1.46 13.02 3.06
N THR A 62 -2.59 13.23 2.40
CA THR A 62 -2.90 14.54 1.78
C THR A 62 -4.10 15.26 2.37
N ALA A 63 -5.09 14.58 2.93
CA ALA A 63 -6.34 15.21 3.37
C ALA A 63 -6.17 16.19 4.54
N GLY A 64 -5.20 15.96 5.42
CA GLY A 64 -5.00 16.73 6.64
C GLY A 64 -6.08 16.51 7.70
N GLY A 65 -5.86 17.03 8.91
CA GLY A 65 -6.77 16.83 10.05
C GLY A 65 -6.85 15.35 10.48
N ASN A 66 -8.05 14.89 10.81
CA ASN A 66 -8.31 13.48 11.12
C ASN A 66 -9.34 12.87 10.16
N PRO A 67 -8.96 12.54 8.93
CA PRO A 67 -9.86 11.89 7.98
C PRO A 67 -10.40 10.54 8.46
N ALA A 68 -9.71 9.83 9.38
CA ALA A 68 -10.21 8.61 9.96
C ALA A 68 -11.58 8.81 10.64
N ARG A 69 -11.73 9.89 11.41
CA ARG A 69 -13.00 10.19 12.07
C ARG A 69 -14.12 10.51 11.08
N LEU A 70 -13.80 11.31 10.06
CA LEU A 70 -14.77 11.63 9.00
C LEU A 70 -15.26 10.36 8.29
N ILE A 71 -14.34 9.46 7.99
CA ILE A 71 -14.64 8.20 7.33
C ILE A 71 -15.44 7.26 8.25
N ALA A 72 -15.10 7.17 9.54
CA ALA A 72 -15.85 6.37 10.51
C ALA A 72 -17.33 6.76 10.50
N LEU A 73 -17.62 8.04 10.66
CA LEU A 73 -18.98 8.57 10.67
C LEU A 73 -19.71 8.34 9.34
N ALA A 74 -19.04 8.62 8.21
CA ALA A 74 -19.62 8.41 6.88
C ALA A 74 -19.89 6.92 6.55
N SER A 75 -19.18 6.00 7.23
CA SER A 75 -19.34 4.56 7.06
C SER A 75 -20.37 3.94 8.00
N GLY A 76 -21.01 4.73 8.88
CA GLY A 76 -21.98 4.23 9.85
C GLY A 76 -21.37 3.43 11.00
N LEU A 77 -20.06 3.60 11.27
CA LEU A 77 -19.44 3.03 12.47
C LEU A 77 -19.96 3.77 13.72
N PRO A 78 -19.93 3.13 14.91
CA PRO A 78 -20.39 3.75 16.13
C PRO A 78 -19.70 5.09 16.41
N GLU A 79 -20.43 6.05 16.93
CA GLU A 79 -19.83 7.32 17.38
C GLU A 79 -18.83 7.11 18.53
N THR A 80 -18.94 6.00 19.24
CA THR A 80 -18.03 5.55 20.31
C THR A 80 -16.77 4.90 19.80
N ALA A 81 -16.73 4.44 18.53
CA ALA A 81 -15.52 3.86 17.95
C ALA A 81 -14.42 4.92 17.85
N ASN A 82 -13.22 4.57 18.33
CA ASN A 82 -12.06 5.44 18.18
C ASN A 82 -11.63 5.53 16.72
N ALA A 83 -10.99 6.65 16.34
CA ALA A 83 -10.58 6.89 14.96
C ALA A 83 -9.22 7.60 14.90
N THR A 84 -8.21 6.90 14.40
CA THR A 84 -6.83 7.38 14.34
C THR A 84 -6.34 7.51 12.89
N THR A 85 -5.73 8.64 12.56
CA THR A 85 -5.07 8.83 11.24
C THR A 85 -3.57 8.69 11.37
N ILE A 86 -2.98 7.87 10.51
CA ILE A 86 -1.53 7.70 10.36
C ILE A 86 -1.05 8.50 9.16
N GLY A 87 -0.13 9.44 9.41
CA GLY A 87 0.53 10.24 8.37
C GLY A 87 1.99 9.85 8.21
N GLN A 88 2.29 8.90 7.34
CA GLN A 88 3.63 8.44 7.00
C GLN A 88 3.81 8.35 5.47
N GLN A 89 3.28 9.34 4.77
CA GLN A 89 3.27 9.45 3.31
C GLN A 89 2.75 8.14 2.67
N ASP A 90 3.46 7.62 1.68
CA ASP A 90 3.10 6.39 0.96
C ASP A 90 2.92 5.19 1.89
N ALA A 91 3.72 5.08 2.95
CA ALA A 91 3.70 3.95 3.88
C ALA A 91 2.52 3.97 4.87
N SER A 92 1.73 5.04 4.90
CA SER A 92 0.66 5.25 5.88
C SER A 92 -0.29 4.06 6.02
N GLY A 93 -0.72 3.47 4.90
CA GLY A 93 -1.67 2.36 4.89
C GLY A 93 -1.10 1.06 5.48
N LEU A 94 0.16 0.71 5.17
CA LEU A 94 0.80 -0.47 5.74
C LEU A 94 1.06 -0.28 7.24
N VAL A 95 1.46 0.92 7.66
CA VAL A 95 1.67 1.25 9.07
C VAL A 95 0.36 1.22 9.85
N ALA A 96 -0.77 1.66 9.26
CA ALA A 96 -2.08 1.56 9.88
C ALA A 96 -2.45 0.10 10.21
N ILE A 97 -2.20 -0.83 9.29
CA ILE A 97 -2.44 -2.27 9.50
C ILE A 97 -1.51 -2.85 10.58
N ILE A 98 -0.22 -2.45 10.58
CA ILE A 98 0.73 -2.86 11.61
C ILE A 98 0.29 -2.36 13.01
N GLN A 99 -0.20 -1.12 13.12
CA GLN A 99 -0.67 -0.57 14.39
C GLN A 99 -1.97 -1.27 14.85
N ALA A 100 -2.91 -1.53 13.96
CA ALA A 100 -4.11 -2.31 14.27
C ALA A 100 -3.78 -3.70 14.82
N SER A 101 -2.82 -4.40 14.19
CA SER A 101 -2.36 -5.70 14.69
C SER A 101 -1.76 -5.61 16.10
N ARG A 102 -1.03 -4.52 16.40
CA ARG A 102 -0.46 -4.29 17.73
C ARG A 102 -1.52 -3.99 18.78
N LEU A 103 -2.52 -3.21 18.41
CA LEU A 103 -3.64 -2.85 19.30
C LEU A 103 -4.37 -4.11 19.76
N ILE A 104 -4.72 -5.00 18.83
CA ILE A 104 -5.35 -6.28 19.13
C ILE A 104 -4.42 -7.17 19.95
N ALA A 105 -3.13 -7.25 19.60
CA ALA A 105 -2.16 -8.05 20.34
C ALA A 105 -1.96 -7.59 21.80
N GLN A 106 -2.20 -6.31 22.10
CA GLN A 106 -2.19 -5.78 23.45
C GLN A 106 -3.50 -6.05 24.22
N GLY A 107 -4.57 -6.43 23.53
CA GLY A 107 -5.89 -6.63 24.12
C GLY A 107 -6.71 -5.35 24.29
N ASP A 108 -6.33 -4.28 23.58
CA ASP A 108 -7.03 -2.98 23.64
C ASP A 108 -8.27 -2.95 22.74
N ALA A 109 -8.39 -3.88 21.79
CA ALA A 109 -9.52 -4.02 20.87
C ALA A 109 -9.66 -5.46 20.37
N ASP A 110 -10.90 -5.86 20.04
CA ASP A 110 -11.22 -7.14 19.44
C ASP A 110 -11.48 -7.04 17.94
N VAL A 111 -12.00 -5.90 17.47
CA VAL A 111 -12.32 -5.65 16.06
C VAL A 111 -11.78 -4.29 15.62
N VAL A 112 -10.83 -4.29 14.71
CA VAL A 112 -10.23 -3.06 14.15
C VAL A 112 -10.35 -3.04 12.64
N VAL A 113 -10.86 -1.94 12.10
CA VAL A 113 -10.83 -1.66 10.67
C VAL A 113 -9.58 -0.86 10.35
N ALA A 114 -8.60 -1.46 9.67
CA ALA A 114 -7.38 -0.78 9.27
C ALA A 114 -7.32 -0.55 7.76
N LYS A 115 -6.69 0.54 7.35
CA LYS A 115 -6.77 0.95 5.95
C LYS A 115 -5.74 1.96 5.49
N GLY A 116 -5.71 2.14 4.14
CA GLY A 116 -5.29 3.37 3.50
C GLY A 116 -6.39 3.92 2.61
N ALA A 117 -6.58 5.22 2.60
CA ALA A 117 -7.47 5.90 1.68
C ALA A 117 -6.82 7.21 1.22
N GLU A 118 -6.88 7.48 -0.09
CA GLU A 118 -6.32 8.68 -0.67
C GLU A 118 -7.20 9.18 -1.81
N SER A 119 -7.48 10.47 -1.81
CA SER A 119 -8.11 11.17 -2.93
C SER A 119 -7.25 12.38 -3.28
N LEU A 120 -6.26 12.15 -4.13
CA LEU A 120 -5.38 13.20 -4.65
C LEU A 120 -6.17 14.20 -5.49
N SER A 121 -7.19 13.72 -6.20
CA SER A 121 -8.08 14.54 -7.03
C SER A 121 -8.85 15.59 -6.22
N THR A 122 -9.15 15.32 -4.95
CA THR A 122 -9.92 16.23 -4.07
C THR A 122 -9.12 16.72 -2.87
N ALA A 123 -7.81 16.45 -2.84
CA ALA A 123 -6.93 16.87 -1.76
C ALA A 123 -6.90 18.39 -1.63
N PRO A 124 -6.91 18.94 -0.42
CA PRO A 124 -6.85 20.38 -0.20
C PRO A 124 -5.51 20.95 -0.65
N TRP A 125 -5.55 22.11 -1.27
CA TRP A 125 -4.33 22.87 -1.54
C TRP A 125 -3.78 23.45 -0.25
N ARG A 126 -2.46 23.43 -0.09
CA ARG A 126 -1.78 24.00 1.07
C ARG A 126 -1.23 25.37 0.71
N ILE A 127 -1.55 26.36 1.54
CA ILE A 127 -1.12 27.75 1.37
C ILE A 127 -0.30 28.13 2.60
N ALA A 128 0.89 28.67 2.38
CA ALA A 128 1.74 29.16 3.46
C ALA A 128 1.12 30.37 4.12
N SER A 129 1.12 30.40 5.46
CA SER A 129 0.71 31.56 6.23
C SER A 129 1.57 32.78 5.85
N PRO A 130 0.96 33.96 5.63
CA PRO A 130 1.71 35.17 5.34
C PRO A 130 2.51 35.61 6.57
N LYS A 131 3.76 36.01 6.36
CA LYS A 131 4.62 36.54 7.43
C LYS A 131 4.25 37.95 7.83
N ASN A 132 3.54 38.70 6.97
CA ASN A 132 3.02 40.03 7.21
C ASN A 132 1.83 40.31 6.28
N VAL A 133 1.08 41.37 6.54
CA VAL A 133 -0.16 41.74 5.83
C VAL A 133 0.02 42.10 4.34
N HIS A 134 1.24 42.33 3.91
CA HIS A 134 1.55 42.67 2.51
C HIS A 134 2.05 41.46 1.70
N GLN A 135 2.23 40.31 2.36
CA GLN A 135 2.69 39.11 1.66
C GLN A 135 1.53 38.39 0.95
N MET A 136 1.67 38.19 -0.34
CA MET A 136 0.73 37.36 -1.12
C MET A 136 0.77 35.92 -0.63
N PRO A 137 -0.40 35.21 -0.57
CA PRO A 137 -0.44 33.80 -0.29
C PRO A 137 0.41 33.03 -1.30
N ARG A 138 1.18 32.05 -0.82
CA ARG A 138 1.99 31.16 -1.66
C ARG A 138 1.53 29.74 -1.47
N PHE A 139 1.31 29.05 -2.57
CA PHE A 139 1.12 27.60 -2.50
C PHE A 139 2.38 26.95 -1.93
N ILE A 140 2.17 26.06 -0.97
CA ILE A 140 3.22 25.17 -0.50
C ILE A 140 3.25 24.05 -1.54
N HIS A 141 4.26 24.08 -2.41
CA HIS A 141 4.60 22.88 -3.14
C HIS A 141 5.04 21.84 -2.10
N PRO A 142 4.73 20.57 -2.30
CA PRO A 142 5.31 19.53 -1.48
C PRO A 142 6.82 19.55 -1.74
N ASP A 143 7.51 20.48 -1.10
CA ASP A 143 8.93 20.38 -0.82
C ASP A 143 9.00 19.47 0.40
N PRO A 144 9.20 18.16 0.17
CA PRO A 144 8.63 17.22 1.10
C PRO A 144 9.36 17.19 2.42
N PHE A 145 10.65 17.41 2.46
CA PHE A 145 11.44 17.14 3.66
C PHE A 145 12.71 17.98 3.74
N SER A 146 12.77 19.09 3.00
CA SER A 146 13.86 20.06 3.12
C SER A 146 13.72 20.80 4.42
N THR A 147 14.55 20.47 5.40
CA THR A 147 14.87 21.41 6.47
C THR A 147 15.70 22.55 5.89
N ALA A 148 15.50 23.75 6.38
CA ALA A 148 16.19 24.95 5.88
C ALA A 148 17.72 24.70 5.73
N GLY A 149 18.21 24.74 4.49
CA GLY A 149 19.62 24.54 4.14
C GLY A 149 19.99 23.16 3.58
N LEU A 150 19.07 22.20 3.51
CA LEU A 150 19.27 20.94 2.79
C LEU A 150 18.64 21.04 1.40
N ASN A 151 19.47 21.03 0.38
CA ASN A 151 19.02 20.90 -0.99
C ASN A 151 18.87 19.37 -1.25
N LEU A 152 17.67 18.84 -0.99
CA LEU A 152 17.42 17.41 -1.17
C LEU A 152 17.03 17.15 -2.62
N PRO A 153 17.56 16.07 -3.24
CA PRO A 153 17.14 15.68 -4.57
C PRO A 153 15.67 15.25 -4.57
N PHE A 154 15.00 15.45 -5.70
CA PHE A 154 13.66 14.94 -5.90
C PHE A 154 13.66 13.40 -5.94
N PRO A 155 12.53 12.72 -5.63
CA PRO A 155 12.43 11.25 -5.63
C PRO A 155 12.86 10.61 -6.95
N LEU A 156 12.62 11.27 -8.09
CA LEU A 156 13.08 10.79 -9.40
C LEU A 156 14.62 10.83 -9.53
N GLU A 157 15.26 11.89 -9.03
CA GLU A 157 16.74 12.00 -9.02
C GLU A 157 17.36 10.92 -8.13
N CYS A 158 16.75 10.65 -6.97
CA CYS A 158 17.19 9.56 -6.08
C CYS A 158 17.09 8.19 -6.77
N THR A 159 16.02 7.98 -7.53
CA THR A 159 15.78 6.72 -8.25
C THR A 159 16.70 6.58 -9.45
N GLU A 160 16.94 7.66 -10.19
CA GLU A 160 17.90 7.68 -11.30
C GLU A 160 19.31 7.35 -10.80
N LYS A 161 19.71 7.99 -9.68
CA LYS A 161 20.98 7.67 -9.03
C LYS A 161 21.06 6.19 -8.62
N LEU A 162 20.01 5.63 -8.04
CA LEU A 162 19.96 4.20 -7.70
C LEU A 162 20.17 3.32 -8.94
N ALA A 163 19.50 3.66 -10.06
CA ALA A 163 19.65 2.93 -11.32
C ALA A 163 21.08 2.99 -11.86
N GLN A 164 21.72 4.16 -11.80
CA GLN A 164 23.10 4.36 -12.21
C GLN A 164 24.08 3.60 -11.33
N ASP A 165 23.96 3.73 -9.99
CA ASP A 165 24.84 3.07 -9.02
C ASP A 165 24.81 1.54 -9.14
N LEU A 166 23.66 0.97 -9.50
CA LEU A 166 23.47 -0.47 -9.68
C LEU A 166 23.56 -0.93 -11.14
N ASN A 167 23.86 -0.03 -12.09
CA ASN A 167 23.91 -0.32 -13.52
C ASN A 167 22.62 -0.95 -14.08
N ILE A 168 21.46 -0.51 -13.60
CA ILE A 168 20.16 -0.95 -14.09
C ILE A 168 19.82 -0.17 -15.35
N SER A 169 19.98 -0.78 -16.52
CA SER A 169 19.79 -0.12 -17.80
C SER A 169 18.34 0.26 -18.07
N ARG A 170 18.11 1.27 -18.90
CA ARG A 170 16.79 1.66 -19.40
C ARG A 170 16.02 0.47 -19.98
N ALA A 171 16.66 -0.30 -20.84
CA ALA A 171 16.05 -1.46 -21.50
C ALA A 171 15.56 -2.53 -20.48
N ARG A 172 16.30 -2.75 -19.40
CA ARG A 172 15.89 -3.65 -18.32
C ARG A 172 14.70 -3.11 -17.54
N GLN A 173 14.68 -1.80 -17.26
CA GLN A 173 13.56 -1.14 -16.59
C GLN A 173 12.27 -1.22 -17.42
N ASP A 174 12.37 -0.96 -18.72
CA ASP A 174 11.23 -1.04 -19.63
C ASP A 174 10.70 -2.46 -19.75
N ALA A 175 11.58 -3.46 -19.84
CA ALA A 175 11.20 -4.87 -19.85
C ALA A 175 10.50 -5.29 -18.54
N PHE A 176 10.97 -4.83 -17.38
CA PHE A 176 10.32 -5.08 -16.10
C PHE A 176 8.92 -4.43 -16.05
N ALA A 177 8.79 -3.19 -16.47
CA ALA A 177 7.52 -2.46 -16.49
C ALA A 177 6.51 -3.13 -17.43
N ALA A 178 6.93 -3.54 -18.62
CA ALA A 178 6.09 -4.31 -19.55
C ALA A 178 5.66 -5.66 -18.94
N SER A 179 6.55 -6.35 -18.22
CA SER A 179 6.24 -7.59 -17.52
C SER A 179 5.21 -7.35 -16.39
N SER A 180 5.36 -6.29 -15.58
CA SER A 180 4.40 -5.93 -14.54
C SER A 180 3.01 -5.67 -15.13
N LEU A 181 2.95 -4.93 -16.25
CA LEU A 181 1.71 -4.67 -16.95
C LEU A 181 1.07 -5.96 -17.50
N GLN A 182 1.87 -6.85 -18.10
CA GLN A 182 1.36 -8.14 -18.61
C GLN A 182 0.81 -9.01 -17.48
N LYS A 183 1.51 -9.09 -16.33
CA LYS A 183 1.04 -9.79 -15.13
C LYS A 183 -0.34 -9.26 -14.68
N ALA A 184 -0.53 -7.93 -14.64
CA ALA A 184 -1.82 -7.33 -14.27
C ALA A 184 -2.94 -7.63 -15.28
N VAL A 185 -2.63 -7.62 -16.57
CA VAL A 185 -3.59 -7.98 -17.64
C VAL A 185 -4.02 -9.44 -17.51
N ASP A 186 -3.09 -10.35 -17.26
CA ASP A 186 -3.38 -11.78 -17.15
C ASP A 186 -4.13 -12.10 -15.84
N ALA A 187 -3.75 -11.47 -14.72
CA ALA A 187 -4.49 -11.56 -13.46
C ALA A 187 -5.95 -11.06 -13.61
N ARG A 188 -6.16 -9.97 -14.34
CA ARG A 188 -7.51 -9.47 -14.66
C ARG A 188 -8.31 -10.46 -15.51
N LYS A 189 -7.71 -11.05 -16.57
CA LYS A 189 -8.35 -12.08 -17.38
C LYS A 189 -8.73 -13.31 -16.55
N ALA A 190 -7.88 -13.67 -15.60
CA ALA A 190 -8.09 -14.76 -14.65
C ALA A 190 -9.03 -14.36 -13.48
N LYS A 191 -9.62 -13.17 -13.49
CA LYS A 191 -10.57 -12.65 -12.48
C LYS A 191 -9.99 -12.57 -11.06
N ARG A 192 -8.66 -12.41 -10.92
CA ARG A 192 -7.97 -12.36 -9.63
C ARG A 192 -8.30 -11.13 -8.79
N PHE A 193 -8.89 -10.09 -9.40
CA PHE A 193 -9.27 -8.84 -8.74
C PHE A 193 -10.77 -8.74 -8.44
N ASP A 194 -11.60 -9.66 -8.94
CA ASP A 194 -13.06 -9.54 -8.87
C ASP A 194 -13.59 -9.57 -7.43
N GLU A 195 -12.98 -10.38 -6.57
CA GLU A 195 -13.38 -10.48 -5.16
C GLU A 195 -12.80 -9.39 -4.26
N GLU A 196 -11.83 -8.62 -4.71
CA GLU A 196 -11.24 -7.56 -3.91
C GLU A 196 -11.76 -6.16 -4.27
N ILE A 197 -12.16 -5.94 -5.54
CA ILE A 197 -12.62 -4.63 -6.01
C ILE A 197 -14.11 -4.45 -5.74
N VAL A 198 -14.44 -3.40 -5.00
CA VAL A 198 -15.81 -2.97 -4.76
C VAL A 198 -16.23 -1.99 -5.86
N ALA A 199 -17.26 -2.34 -6.63
CA ALA A 199 -17.85 -1.44 -7.60
C ALA A 199 -18.57 -0.29 -6.87
N MET A 200 -18.16 0.94 -7.10
CA MET A 200 -18.70 2.13 -6.44
C MET A 200 -20.09 2.53 -6.94
N LYS A 201 -20.39 2.22 -8.17
CA LYS A 201 -21.71 2.33 -8.82
C LYS A 201 -21.83 1.16 -9.77
N ALA A 202 -23.05 0.86 -10.19
CA ALA A 202 -23.34 -0.25 -11.10
C ALA A 202 -22.72 -0.09 -12.52
N ARG A 203 -21.64 0.63 -12.68
CA ARG A 203 -20.90 0.78 -13.94
C ARG A 203 -19.74 -0.21 -13.99
N ARG A 204 -19.66 -0.97 -15.05
CA ARG A 204 -18.62 -1.98 -15.31
C ARG A 204 -17.19 -1.43 -15.22
N GLU A 205 -17.01 -0.15 -15.56
CA GLU A 205 -15.72 0.56 -15.53
C GLU A 205 -15.22 0.81 -14.10
N GLU A 206 -16.12 0.93 -13.13
CA GLU A 206 -15.77 1.19 -11.73
C GLU A 206 -15.31 -0.07 -10.97
N ALA A 207 -15.35 -1.24 -11.59
CA ALA A 207 -14.82 -2.49 -11.07
C ALA A 207 -13.44 -2.84 -11.65
N ARG A 208 -12.73 -1.87 -12.23
CA ARG A 208 -11.42 -2.10 -12.86
C ARG A 208 -10.46 -0.96 -12.58
N ASP A 209 -9.21 -1.30 -12.29
CA ASP A 209 -8.14 -0.32 -12.21
C ASP A 209 -8.00 0.41 -13.55
N GLN A 210 -7.94 1.74 -13.51
CA GLN A 210 -8.01 2.57 -14.72
C GLN A 210 -6.73 2.52 -15.56
N SER A 211 -5.57 2.28 -14.94
CA SER A 211 -4.30 2.23 -15.62
C SER A 211 -4.01 0.84 -16.16
N THR A 212 -4.60 0.53 -17.29
CA THR A 212 -4.17 -0.62 -18.09
C THR A 212 -3.93 -0.12 -19.50
N ALA A 213 -2.80 0.58 -19.67
CA ALA A 213 -2.31 0.97 -20.97
C ALA A 213 -1.97 -0.28 -21.82
N SER A 214 -1.57 -0.06 -23.04
CA SER A 214 -1.00 -1.07 -23.92
C SER A 214 0.23 -1.72 -23.27
N ALA A 215 0.36 -3.03 -23.40
CA ALA A 215 1.51 -3.78 -22.89
C ALA A 215 2.64 -3.94 -23.92
N GLU A 216 2.63 -3.16 -24.99
CA GLU A 216 3.60 -3.29 -26.06
C GLU A 216 4.94 -2.65 -25.67
N LEU A 217 6.01 -3.47 -25.67
CA LEU A 217 7.34 -3.03 -25.28
C LEU A 217 7.87 -1.89 -26.17
N ALA A 218 7.45 -1.85 -27.44
CA ALA A 218 7.85 -0.79 -28.37
C ALA A 218 7.44 0.62 -27.89
N GLU A 219 6.25 0.75 -27.31
CA GLU A 219 5.76 2.02 -26.76
C GLU A 219 6.62 2.53 -25.61
N PHE A 220 7.17 1.62 -24.78
CA PHE A 220 8.05 1.99 -23.68
C PHE A 220 9.38 2.60 -24.14
N GLN A 221 9.90 2.13 -25.26
CA GLN A 221 11.19 2.59 -25.80
C GLN A 221 11.11 3.99 -26.42
N GLU A 222 9.92 4.42 -26.84
CA GLU A 222 9.68 5.73 -27.45
C GLU A 222 9.52 6.86 -26.43
N GLU A 223 9.35 6.53 -25.14
CA GLU A 223 9.13 7.52 -24.09
C GLU A 223 10.40 8.30 -23.74
N GLU A 224 10.27 9.62 -23.65
CA GLU A 224 11.36 10.51 -23.28
C GLU A 224 11.68 10.40 -21.76
N PRO A 225 12.96 10.43 -21.39
CA PRO A 225 13.35 10.47 -19.99
C PRO A 225 12.86 11.71 -19.24
N TYR A 226 12.59 11.58 -17.95
CA TYR A 226 12.15 12.70 -17.13
C TYR A 226 13.21 13.76 -16.83
N LEU A 227 14.47 13.37 -16.66
CA LEU A 227 15.49 14.22 -16.06
C LEU A 227 16.53 14.72 -17.09
N GLU A 228 17.15 13.82 -17.81
CA GLU A 228 18.25 14.11 -18.73
C GLU A 228 18.10 13.30 -20.01
N GLU A 229 18.69 13.77 -21.11
CA GLU A 229 18.63 13.08 -22.41
C GLU A 229 19.10 11.62 -22.34
N ASN A 230 20.04 11.31 -21.44
CA ASN A 230 20.54 9.96 -21.20
C ASN A 230 19.95 9.32 -19.93
N GLY A 231 18.89 9.90 -19.35
CA GLY A 231 18.19 9.36 -18.19
C GLY A 231 17.53 8.03 -18.50
N THR A 232 17.28 7.24 -17.45
CA THR A 232 16.70 5.91 -17.60
C THR A 232 15.24 5.84 -17.16
N LEU A 233 14.78 6.81 -16.36
CA LEU A 233 13.41 6.88 -15.86
C LEU A 233 12.48 7.60 -16.82
N THR A 234 11.34 6.99 -17.11
CA THR A 234 10.32 7.52 -18.01
C THR A 234 8.91 7.36 -17.45
N PRO A 235 7.88 8.01 -18.05
CA PRO A 235 6.48 7.77 -17.71
C PRO A 235 6.06 6.29 -17.80
N ALA A 236 6.69 5.50 -18.67
CA ALA A 236 6.35 4.10 -18.87
C ALA A 236 6.92 3.15 -17.80
N ASN A 237 8.08 3.49 -17.20
CA ASN A 237 8.74 2.66 -16.20
C ASN A 237 8.71 3.24 -14.76
N THR A 238 7.87 4.27 -14.55
CA THR A 238 7.54 4.82 -13.23
C THR A 238 6.03 4.82 -13.01
N CYS A 239 5.61 4.68 -11.74
CA CYS A 239 4.18 4.66 -11.43
C CYS A 239 3.52 6.03 -11.60
N THR A 240 2.23 6.03 -11.87
CA THR A 240 1.39 7.23 -11.86
C THR A 240 0.54 7.28 -10.59
N TRP A 241 0.26 8.49 -10.10
CA TRP A 241 -0.55 8.68 -8.90
C TRP A 241 -2.03 8.49 -9.18
N HIS A 242 -2.70 7.82 -8.22
CA HIS A 242 -4.09 7.41 -8.33
C HIS A 242 -4.86 7.73 -7.06
N ASP A 243 -6.18 7.86 -7.20
CA ASP A 243 -7.12 7.83 -6.10
C ASP A 243 -7.49 6.39 -5.78
N GLY A 244 -7.71 6.10 -4.50
CA GLY A 244 -8.15 4.78 -4.09
C GLY A 244 -8.28 4.60 -2.59
N ALA A 245 -8.94 3.51 -2.20
CA ALA A 245 -9.08 3.11 -0.82
C ALA A 245 -8.99 1.58 -0.70
N ALA A 246 -8.30 1.09 0.32
CA ALA A 246 -8.14 -0.32 0.61
C ALA A 246 -8.29 -0.58 2.11
N PHE A 247 -9.07 -1.59 2.48
CA PHE A 247 -9.47 -1.88 3.84
C PHE A 247 -9.28 -3.34 4.18
N VAL A 248 -8.88 -3.58 5.41
CA VAL A 248 -8.84 -4.89 6.02
C VAL A 248 -9.59 -4.86 7.35
N VAL A 249 -10.26 -5.95 7.69
CA VAL A 249 -10.86 -6.19 9.00
C VAL A 249 -9.95 -7.11 9.78
N LEU A 250 -9.46 -6.63 10.92
CA LEU A 250 -8.63 -7.39 11.83
C LEU A 250 -9.44 -7.74 13.08
N VAL A 251 -9.27 -8.95 13.56
CA VAL A 251 -9.93 -9.42 14.77
C VAL A 251 -8.96 -10.12 15.71
N SER A 252 -9.33 -10.19 17.02
CA SER A 252 -8.63 -11.01 17.99
C SER A 252 -8.82 -12.51 17.71
N GLU A 253 -7.96 -13.35 18.27
CA GLU A 253 -8.06 -14.81 18.11
C GLU A 253 -9.40 -15.35 18.58
N GLN A 254 -9.89 -14.88 19.72
CA GLN A 254 -11.21 -15.28 20.23
C GLN A 254 -12.32 -14.89 19.26
N LYS A 255 -12.30 -13.66 18.76
CA LYS A 255 -13.32 -13.21 17.80
C LYS A 255 -13.27 -13.98 16.48
N TRP A 256 -12.08 -14.33 16.01
CA TRP A 256 -11.91 -15.17 14.81
C TRP A 256 -12.53 -16.56 15.00
N GLN A 257 -12.29 -17.17 16.18
CA GLN A 257 -12.89 -18.47 16.53
C GLN A 257 -14.41 -18.38 16.61
N ASP A 258 -14.95 -17.34 17.25
CA ASP A 258 -16.40 -17.14 17.43
C ASP A 258 -17.13 -16.97 16.08
N LEU A 259 -16.46 -16.32 15.11
CA LEU A 259 -16.98 -16.15 13.75
C LEU A 259 -16.93 -17.44 12.90
N GLY A 260 -16.18 -18.45 13.32
CA GLY A 260 -16.05 -19.73 12.59
C GLY A 260 -15.42 -19.62 11.21
N GLN A 261 -14.70 -18.53 10.92
CA GLN A 261 -14.03 -18.37 9.63
C GLN A 261 -12.79 -19.25 9.56
N THR A 262 -12.66 -20.02 8.48
CA THR A 262 -11.66 -21.08 8.37
C THR A 262 -10.25 -20.61 8.01
N ALA A 263 -10.09 -19.42 7.43
CA ALA A 263 -8.81 -18.92 6.98
C ALA A 263 -8.64 -17.41 7.24
N ALA A 264 -7.43 -17.02 7.57
CA ALA A 264 -7.06 -15.62 7.84
C ALA A 264 -5.60 -15.36 7.45
N LEU A 265 -5.24 -14.08 7.36
CA LEU A 265 -3.86 -13.65 7.21
C LEU A 265 -3.39 -13.03 8.53
N SER A 266 -2.28 -13.50 9.11
CA SER A 266 -1.72 -12.95 10.34
C SER A 266 -0.44 -12.16 10.09
N LEU A 267 -0.21 -11.09 10.86
CA LEU A 267 1.06 -10.37 10.88
C LEU A 267 2.05 -11.09 11.82
N ILE A 268 3.13 -11.60 11.26
CA ILE A 268 4.18 -12.31 12.01
C ILE A 268 5.21 -11.32 12.59
N ALA A 269 5.68 -10.40 11.75
CA ALA A 269 6.66 -9.41 12.16
C ALA A 269 6.64 -8.19 11.25
N SER A 270 7.14 -7.07 11.74
CA SER A 270 7.29 -5.84 10.94
C SER A 270 8.58 -5.12 11.29
N ALA A 271 9.06 -4.29 10.38
CA ALA A 271 10.18 -3.41 10.59
C ALA A 271 9.96 -2.07 9.89
N SER A 272 10.36 -0.99 10.56
CA SER A 272 10.40 0.35 9.98
C SER A 272 11.83 0.89 10.09
N VAL A 273 12.25 1.65 9.08
CA VAL A 273 13.58 2.25 9.01
C VAL A 273 13.49 3.69 8.52
N GLY A 274 14.50 4.49 8.85
CA GLY A 274 14.87 5.68 8.12
C GLY A 274 16.14 5.40 7.33
N VAL A 275 16.28 6.02 6.16
CA VAL A 275 17.52 6.08 5.38
C VAL A 275 17.93 7.55 5.19
N PRO A 276 19.17 7.86 4.84
CA PRO A 276 19.56 9.22 4.56
C PRO A 276 18.66 9.87 3.51
N PRO A 277 18.33 11.16 3.65
CA PRO A 277 17.67 11.91 2.58
C PRO A 277 18.50 11.84 1.28
N GLY A 278 17.84 11.54 0.17
CA GLY A 278 18.51 11.25 -1.11
C GLY A 278 18.68 9.76 -1.42
N ASP A 279 18.40 8.88 -0.45
CA ASP A 279 18.47 7.41 -0.63
C ASP A 279 17.08 6.75 -0.52
N GLU A 280 15.99 7.52 -0.65
CA GLU A 280 14.61 7.06 -0.44
C GLU A 280 14.29 5.78 -1.23
N SER A 281 14.83 5.65 -2.43
CA SER A 281 14.60 4.49 -3.28
C SER A 281 15.19 3.19 -2.71
N SER A 282 16.14 3.28 -1.77
CA SER A 282 16.71 2.13 -1.05
C SER A 282 15.93 1.73 0.21
N ALA A 283 14.99 2.54 0.67
CA ALA A 283 14.28 2.35 1.92
C ALA A 283 13.50 1.01 2.02
N PRO A 284 12.82 0.51 0.97
CA PRO A 284 12.21 -0.82 0.99
C PRO A 284 13.23 -1.92 1.28
N ILE A 285 14.40 -1.86 0.62
CA ILE A 285 15.49 -2.83 0.79
C ILE A 285 15.97 -2.83 2.26
N ALA A 286 16.20 -1.65 2.81
CA ALA A 286 16.67 -1.49 4.20
C ALA A 286 15.64 -2.02 5.20
N SER A 287 14.34 -1.81 4.95
CA SER A 287 13.25 -2.27 5.80
C SER A 287 13.15 -3.80 5.82
N VAL A 288 13.23 -4.47 4.66
CA VAL A 288 13.21 -5.94 4.58
C VAL A 288 14.47 -6.53 5.20
N LYS A 289 15.65 -5.95 4.96
CA LYS A 289 16.89 -6.39 5.63
C LYS A 289 16.78 -6.29 7.16
N LYS A 290 16.13 -5.24 7.69
CA LYS A 290 15.88 -5.10 9.13
C LYS A 290 14.85 -6.14 9.60
N LEU A 291 13.79 -6.39 8.84
CA LEU A 291 12.81 -7.44 9.13
C LEU A 291 13.49 -8.80 9.23
N TYR A 292 14.33 -9.15 8.28
CA TYR A 292 15.06 -10.43 8.28
C TYR A 292 16.01 -10.60 9.47
N ARG A 293 16.65 -9.52 9.94
CA ARG A 293 17.44 -9.58 11.17
C ARG A 293 16.61 -9.88 12.41
N ARG A 294 15.36 -9.41 12.45
CA ARG A 294 14.43 -9.70 13.57
C ARG A 294 13.88 -11.13 13.53
N LEU A 295 13.85 -11.74 12.37
CA LEU A 295 13.36 -13.10 12.13
C LEU A 295 14.50 -14.13 12.26
N ASN A 296 15.29 -14.04 13.35
CA ASN A 296 16.39 -14.95 13.56
C ASN A 296 15.90 -16.41 13.61
N GLY A 297 16.48 -17.27 12.76
CA GLY A 297 16.07 -18.68 12.64
C GLY A 297 14.82 -18.94 11.78
N PHE A 298 14.19 -17.92 11.22
CA PHE A 298 13.06 -18.09 10.29
C PHE A 298 13.58 -18.57 8.92
N ASP A 299 12.94 -19.61 8.38
CA ASP A 299 13.22 -20.10 7.03
C ASP A 299 12.65 -19.19 5.95
N ARG A 300 13.50 -18.37 5.36
CA ARG A 300 13.11 -17.39 4.32
C ARG A 300 12.68 -18.04 3.02
N SER A 301 13.04 -19.31 2.78
CA SER A 301 12.62 -20.03 1.57
C SER A 301 11.11 -20.28 1.54
N THR A 302 10.44 -20.12 2.68
CA THR A 302 8.98 -20.20 2.79
C THR A 302 8.26 -18.94 2.32
N ILE A 303 8.98 -17.82 2.11
CA ILE A 303 8.40 -16.59 1.57
C ILE A 303 8.23 -16.77 0.06
N THR A 304 7.00 -16.91 -0.38
CA THR A 304 6.64 -17.21 -1.78
C THR A 304 6.27 -15.97 -2.59
N VAL A 305 5.89 -14.88 -1.92
CA VAL A 305 5.42 -13.64 -2.55
C VAL A 305 6.04 -12.44 -1.87
N LEU A 306 6.45 -11.47 -2.68
CA LEU A 306 6.84 -10.14 -2.24
C LEU A 306 6.00 -9.08 -2.96
N GLU A 307 5.10 -8.41 -2.23
CA GLU A 307 4.36 -7.25 -2.72
C GLU A 307 5.10 -5.97 -2.35
N THR A 308 5.36 -5.11 -3.33
CA THR A 308 5.98 -3.78 -3.12
C THR A 308 5.23 -2.71 -3.88
N SER A 309 5.39 -1.46 -3.46
CA SER A 309 4.72 -0.31 -4.11
C SER A 309 5.11 -0.11 -5.57
N GLU A 310 6.25 -0.64 -6.01
CA GLU A 310 6.69 -0.59 -7.41
C GLU A 310 6.60 0.84 -7.98
N THR A 311 7.18 1.80 -7.22
CA THR A 311 7.16 3.21 -7.64
C THR A 311 7.94 3.47 -8.92
N SER A 312 8.93 2.62 -9.21
CA SER A 312 9.63 2.54 -10.47
C SER A 312 10.14 1.12 -10.71
N ALA A 313 10.40 0.79 -11.96
CA ALA A 313 11.04 -0.47 -12.32
C ALA A 313 12.44 -0.59 -11.70
N ALA A 314 13.22 0.49 -11.69
CA ALA A 314 14.55 0.53 -11.09
C ALA A 314 14.52 0.13 -9.60
N GLN A 315 13.58 0.68 -8.83
CA GLN A 315 13.43 0.35 -7.41
C GLN A 315 13.04 -1.12 -7.19
N ALA A 316 12.13 -1.64 -8.00
CA ALA A 316 11.67 -3.03 -7.89
C ALA A 316 12.79 -4.03 -8.26
N ILE A 317 13.55 -3.75 -9.32
CA ILE A 317 14.72 -4.54 -9.73
C ILE A 317 15.80 -4.54 -8.63
N ALA A 318 16.14 -3.33 -8.11
CA ALA A 318 17.10 -3.19 -7.03
C ALA A 318 16.68 -3.96 -5.77
N LEU A 319 15.38 -3.98 -5.45
CA LEU A 319 14.82 -4.74 -4.34
C LEU A 319 14.98 -6.25 -4.57
N ALA A 320 14.65 -6.75 -5.76
CA ALA A 320 14.78 -8.15 -6.12
C ALA A 320 16.25 -8.61 -5.97
N GLU A 321 17.18 -7.90 -6.57
CA GLU A 321 18.63 -8.21 -6.50
C GLU A 321 19.16 -8.19 -5.06
N ALA A 322 18.84 -7.13 -4.31
CA ALA A 322 19.35 -6.94 -2.95
C ALA A 322 18.88 -8.01 -1.96
N LEU A 323 17.75 -8.65 -2.25
CA LEU A 323 17.12 -9.67 -1.41
C LEU A 323 17.27 -11.10 -1.95
N GLY A 324 17.76 -11.25 -3.19
CA GLY A 324 17.91 -12.55 -3.87
C GLY A 324 16.56 -13.15 -4.30
N PHE A 325 15.57 -12.31 -4.60
CA PHE A 325 14.31 -12.75 -5.21
C PHE A 325 14.41 -12.79 -6.72
N ASP A 326 13.73 -13.76 -7.33
CA ASP A 326 13.43 -13.68 -8.75
C ASP A 326 12.45 -12.53 -9.02
N GLU A 327 12.67 -11.76 -10.08
CA GLU A 327 11.81 -10.62 -10.45
C GLU A 327 10.35 -11.08 -10.71
N THR A 328 10.14 -12.34 -11.08
CA THR A 328 8.79 -12.90 -11.27
C THR A 328 8.02 -13.06 -9.96
N ALA A 329 8.71 -13.22 -8.83
CA ALA A 329 8.10 -13.30 -7.49
C ALA A 329 7.73 -11.93 -6.91
N ILE A 330 8.22 -10.84 -7.51
CA ILE A 330 7.84 -9.47 -7.15
C ILE A 330 6.51 -9.14 -7.83
N ASN A 331 5.50 -8.76 -7.02
CA ASN A 331 4.18 -8.42 -7.51
C ASN A 331 3.70 -9.40 -8.60
N PRO A 332 3.42 -10.67 -8.26
CA PRO A 332 3.17 -11.73 -9.26
C PRO A 332 1.93 -11.48 -10.12
N GLU A 333 1.08 -10.54 -9.72
CA GLU A 333 -0.13 -10.13 -10.46
C GLU A 333 -0.08 -8.64 -10.86
N GLY A 334 1.15 -8.10 -11.05
CA GLY A 334 1.44 -6.72 -11.41
C GLY A 334 1.38 -5.76 -10.22
N GLY A 335 2.22 -4.72 -10.25
CA GLY A 335 2.33 -3.70 -9.22
C GLY A 335 1.75 -2.34 -9.62
N ALA A 336 2.25 -1.27 -9.00
CA ALA A 336 1.76 0.08 -9.27
C ALA A 336 2.13 0.61 -10.66
N LEU A 337 3.17 0.09 -11.30
CA LEU A 337 3.46 0.40 -12.70
C LEU A 337 2.27 0.08 -13.61
N ALA A 338 1.59 -1.02 -13.31
CA ALA A 338 0.43 -1.47 -14.09
C ALA A 338 -0.91 -0.92 -13.57
N ARG A 339 -1.08 -0.85 -12.24
CA ARG A 339 -2.38 -0.55 -11.62
C ARG A 339 -2.50 0.88 -11.13
N GLY A 340 -1.37 1.57 -10.93
CA GLY A 340 -1.31 2.90 -10.36
C GLY A 340 -0.99 2.89 -8.85
N HIS A 341 -0.57 4.04 -8.35
CA HIS A 341 -0.08 4.25 -6.98
C HIS A 341 -1.01 5.18 -6.20
N PRO A 342 -1.86 4.65 -5.30
CA PRO A 342 -2.80 5.45 -4.52
C PRO A 342 -2.17 6.02 -3.24
N PHE A 343 -0.94 6.49 -3.31
CA PHE A 343 -0.18 7.19 -2.29
C PHE A 343 -0.36 6.61 -0.87
N GLY A 344 -0.97 7.35 0.08
CA GLY A 344 -1.19 6.85 1.45
C GLY A 344 -2.05 5.58 1.56
N ALA A 345 -2.77 5.18 0.50
CA ALA A 345 -3.49 3.92 0.44
C ALA A 345 -2.64 2.76 -0.10
N ALA A 346 -1.50 3.02 -0.73
CA ALA A 346 -0.72 2.01 -1.45
C ALA A 346 -0.35 0.81 -0.58
N GLY A 347 0.15 1.04 0.64
CA GLY A 347 0.52 -0.04 1.55
C GLY A 347 -0.64 -0.95 1.96
N ALA A 348 -1.86 -0.42 2.06
CA ALA A 348 -3.05 -1.24 2.32
C ALA A 348 -3.45 -2.06 1.08
N VAL A 349 -3.26 -1.53 -0.13
CA VAL A 349 -3.46 -2.29 -1.39
C VAL A 349 -2.54 -3.51 -1.43
N LEU A 350 -1.27 -3.39 -1.01
CA LEU A 350 -0.36 -4.54 -0.93
C LEU A 350 -0.92 -5.65 -0.05
N VAL A 351 -1.47 -5.31 1.12
CA VAL A 351 -2.05 -6.31 2.03
C VAL A 351 -3.33 -6.93 1.47
N VAL A 352 -4.19 -6.16 0.79
CA VAL A 352 -5.35 -6.70 0.06
C VAL A 352 -4.90 -7.69 -1.01
N ARG A 353 -3.80 -7.40 -1.72
CA ARG A 353 -3.22 -8.34 -2.70
C ARG A 353 -2.73 -9.62 -2.03
N LEU A 354 -1.98 -9.52 -0.93
CA LEU A 354 -1.53 -10.70 -0.18
C LEU A 354 -2.70 -11.53 0.32
N PHE A 355 -3.76 -10.89 0.82
CA PHE A 355 -4.97 -11.59 1.24
C PHE A 355 -5.62 -12.35 0.07
N SER A 356 -5.72 -11.72 -1.10
CA SER A 356 -6.27 -12.37 -2.29
C SER A 356 -5.42 -13.56 -2.74
N GLN A 357 -4.09 -13.41 -2.73
CA GLN A 357 -3.15 -14.44 -3.19
C GLN A 357 -3.02 -15.62 -2.20
N LEU A 358 -3.02 -15.34 -0.89
CA LEU A 358 -2.77 -16.36 0.12
C LEU A 358 -4.05 -16.99 0.69
N ILE A 359 -5.15 -16.24 0.73
CA ILE A 359 -6.40 -16.71 1.35
C ILE A 359 -7.44 -17.09 0.30
N ARG A 360 -7.75 -16.20 -0.66
CA ARG A 360 -8.81 -16.45 -1.64
C ARG A 360 -8.44 -17.47 -2.71
N THR A 361 -7.18 -17.48 -3.13
CA THR A 361 -6.73 -18.35 -4.25
C THR A 361 -5.94 -19.57 -3.83
N ASN A 362 -5.49 -19.62 -2.56
CA ASN A 362 -4.59 -20.69 -2.16
C ASN A 362 -5.34 -21.88 -1.58
N SER A 363 -4.98 -23.08 -2.07
CA SER A 363 -5.49 -24.31 -1.53
C SER A 363 -4.81 -24.66 -0.19
N LYS A 364 -5.56 -25.09 0.71
CA LYS A 364 -5.55 -25.58 2.08
C LYS A 364 -4.33 -26.39 2.60
N THR A 365 -3.13 -26.33 2.05
CA THR A 365 -2.16 -27.39 2.36
C THR A 365 -0.89 -27.01 3.11
N LYS A 366 -0.50 -25.73 3.20
CA LYS A 366 0.65 -25.27 4.03
C LYS A 366 0.53 -23.79 4.35
N PRO A 367 1.01 -23.34 5.52
CA PRO A 367 1.18 -21.93 5.76
C PRO A 367 2.07 -21.31 4.69
N ALA A 368 1.56 -20.32 3.98
CA ALA A 368 2.31 -19.56 3.00
C ALA A 368 2.72 -18.22 3.62
N HIS A 369 3.96 -17.85 3.42
CA HIS A 369 4.48 -16.57 3.92
C HIS A 369 4.67 -15.58 2.79
N ALA A 370 4.37 -14.32 3.07
CA ALA A 370 4.57 -13.24 2.12
C ALA A 370 5.04 -11.96 2.80
N VAL A 371 5.79 -11.15 2.08
CA VAL A 371 6.26 -9.85 2.55
C VAL A 371 5.56 -8.74 1.78
N ALA A 372 5.03 -7.76 2.52
CA ALA A 372 4.70 -6.45 1.97
C ALA A 372 5.79 -5.45 2.36
N THR A 373 6.29 -4.67 1.40
CA THR A 373 7.28 -3.62 1.69
C THR A 373 7.04 -2.38 0.86
N GLN A 374 7.35 -1.24 1.46
CA GLN A 374 7.14 0.06 0.83
C GLN A 374 8.17 1.08 1.30
N GLY A 375 8.64 1.89 0.35
CA GLY A 375 9.29 3.16 0.65
C GLY A 375 8.27 4.27 0.82
N ALA A 376 8.68 5.36 1.41
CA ALA A 376 7.90 6.57 1.51
C ALA A 376 8.80 7.80 1.42
N LEU A 377 8.24 8.89 0.93
CA LEU A 377 8.93 10.19 0.85
C LEU A 377 9.55 10.55 2.22
N GLY A 378 10.74 11.13 2.19
CA GLY A 378 11.51 11.48 3.37
C GLY A 378 12.41 10.36 3.89
N GLY A 379 12.72 9.36 3.06
CA GLY A 379 13.68 8.31 3.41
C GLY A 379 13.11 7.28 4.39
N LEU A 380 11.82 7.01 4.35
CA LEU A 380 11.18 6.03 5.22
C LEU A 380 10.97 4.71 4.48
N GLY A 381 11.13 3.59 5.19
CA GLY A 381 10.85 2.26 4.68
C GLY A 381 10.11 1.41 5.72
N VAL A 382 9.14 0.63 5.24
CA VAL A 382 8.35 -0.28 6.08
C VAL A 382 8.26 -1.64 5.41
N ALA A 383 8.41 -2.71 6.19
CA ALA A 383 8.22 -4.08 5.75
C ALA A 383 7.43 -4.87 6.79
N ALA A 384 6.58 -5.77 6.32
CA ALA A 384 5.76 -6.64 7.15
C ALA A 384 5.74 -8.05 6.56
N LEU A 385 5.93 -9.06 7.40
CA LEU A 385 5.80 -10.48 7.08
C LEU A 385 4.44 -10.97 7.53
N PHE A 386 3.72 -11.60 6.63
CA PHE A 386 2.41 -12.21 6.85
C PHE A 386 2.46 -13.73 6.65
N SER A 387 1.58 -14.42 7.33
CA SER A 387 1.34 -15.87 7.19
C SER A 387 -0.13 -16.14 6.93
N SER A 388 -0.42 -17.09 6.06
CA SER A 388 -1.76 -17.67 5.98
C SER A 388 -1.99 -18.61 7.16
N GLU A 389 -3.12 -18.45 7.82
CA GLU A 389 -3.55 -19.26 8.97
C GLU A 389 -4.84 -19.99 8.62
N THR A 390 -5.00 -21.20 9.15
CA THR A 390 -6.25 -21.98 9.04
C THR A 390 -6.69 -22.44 10.43
N GLN A 391 -7.98 -22.34 10.72
CA GLN A 391 -8.54 -22.99 11.90
C GLN A 391 -8.56 -24.50 11.67
N THR A 392 -8.06 -25.25 12.63
CA THR A 392 -8.08 -26.71 12.65
C THR A 392 -9.35 -27.26 13.31
#